data_110a8c4b7b649a0b0b70dbaeceedea80
#
_entry.id   110a8c4b7b649a0b0b70dbaeceedea80
#
_cell.length_a   1.000
_cell.length_b   1.000
_cell.length_c   1.000
_cell.angle_alpha   90.00
_cell.angle_beta   90.00
_cell.angle_gamma   90.00
#
_symmetry.space_group_name_H-M   'P 1'
#
loop_
_entity.id
_entity.type
_entity.pdbx_description
1 polymer ?
#
loop_
_entity_poly.entity_id
_entity_poly.type
_entity_poly.pdbx_seq_one_letter_code
_entity_poly.pdbx_strand_id
1 'polypeptide(L)'
;MTQESMPQVQLPIFPDGITHITSEIGFEGREGKVCYFNGHLPIFIHDCEDLAAFRLFSSQLVINGNATQSEISRAFGVPLVTVKRYVKLYRAGGPRAFFAAPSRRRGSKLTPELLVEAQGLLDEGLEVPDAARRLGMLTNTLHKAIRAGRLHKRVKKKIKAGGGLRALHAQRVSAA
;
A
#
# COMPACT_ATOMS: atom_id res chain seq x y z
N MET A 1 52.08 -43.30 -14.50
CA MET A 1 50.64 -43.54 -14.82
C MET A 1 49.88 -42.30 -14.36
N THR A 2 49.61 -41.38 -15.26
CA THR A 2 48.78 -40.18 -15.01
C THR A 2 47.31 -40.57 -15.07
N GLN A 3 46.62 -40.51 -13.93
CA GLN A 3 45.15 -40.65 -13.92
C GLN A 3 44.57 -39.39 -14.59
N GLU A 4 44.08 -39.55 -15.79
CA GLU A 4 43.17 -38.53 -16.38
C GLU A 4 41.88 -38.50 -15.59
N SER A 5 41.71 -37.46 -14.82
CA SER A 5 40.45 -37.12 -14.17
C SER A 5 39.44 -36.77 -15.26
N MET A 6 38.46 -37.69 -15.49
CA MET A 6 37.34 -37.36 -16.37
C MET A 6 36.56 -36.17 -15.78
N PRO A 7 36.27 -35.12 -16.55
CA PRO A 7 35.46 -34.05 -16.09
C PRO A 7 34.05 -34.59 -15.80
N GLN A 8 33.62 -34.50 -14.54
CA GLN A 8 32.28 -34.85 -14.13
C GLN A 8 31.31 -33.80 -14.72
N VAL A 9 30.49 -34.22 -15.67
CA VAL A 9 29.41 -33.38 -16.20
C VAL A 9 28.40 -33.21 -15.08
N GLN A 10 28.33 -32.00 -14.49
CA GLN A 10 27.28 -31.67 -13.55
C GLN A 10 25.94 -31.56 -14.33
N LEU A 11 25.02 -32.43 -14.05
CA LEU A 11 23.65 -32.31 -14.55
C LEU A 11 23.03 -31.01 -14.01
N PRO A 12 22.29 -30.27 -14.85
CA PRO A 12 21.59 -29.08 -14.36
C PRO A 12 20.63 -29.48 -13.23
N ILE A 13 20.67 -28.72 -12.14
CA ILE A 13 19.82 -28.99 -10.95
C ILE A 13 18.35 -28.73 -11.26
N PHE A 14 18.07 -27.85 -12.22
CA PHE A 14 16.73 -27.48 -12.63
C PHE A 14 16.45 -27.82 -14.10
N PRO A 15 15.19 -28.06 -14.48
CA PRO A 15 14.76 -28.04 -15.87
C PRO A 15 15.04 -26.70 -16.55
N ASP A 16 15.08 -26.67 -17.89
CA ASP A 16 15.25 -25.44 -18.65
C ASP A 16 14.07 -24.47 -18.44
N GLY A 17 14.35 -23.18 -18.38
CA GLY A 17 13.33 -22.13 -18.29
C GLY A 17 12.90 -21.77 -16.88
N ILE A 18 13.47 -22.38 -15.83
CA ILE A 18 13.15 -22.08 -14.43
C ILE A 18 13.84 -20.80 -13.95
N THR A 19 13.09 -19.95 -13.28
CA THR A 19 13.60 -18.79 -12.56
C THR A 19 14.04 -19.22 -11.16
N HIS A 20 15.28 -18.93 -10.80
CA HIS A 20 15.84 -19.31 -9.50
C HIS A 20 15.39 -18.34 -8.39
N ILE A 21 14.95 -18.90 -7.28
CA ILE A 21 14.77 -18.18 -6.01
C ILE A 21 16.03 -18.36 -5.16
N THR A 22 16.49 -19.61 -5.01
CA THR A 22 17.73 -20.00 -4.34
C THR A 22 18.47 -21.01 -5.21
N SER A 23 19.58 -21.57 -4.71
CA SER A 23 20.29 -22.68 -5.38
C SER A 23 19.46 -23.96 -5.52
N GLU A 24 18.45 -24.15 -4.67
CA GLU A 24 17.64 -25.38 -4.60
C GLU A 24 16.20 -25.16 -5.01
N ILE A 25 15.67 -23.94 -4.88
CA ILE A 25 14.28 -23.59 -5.16
C ILE A 25 14.19 -22.68 -6.39
N GLY A 26 13.38 -23.09 -7.32
CA GLY A 26 13.04 -22.30 -8.51
C GLY A 26 11.54 -22.31 -8.79
N PHE A 27 11.10 -21.53 -9.75
CA PHE A 27 9.73 -21.51 -10.24
C PHE A 27 9.64 -21.27 -11.75
N GLU A 28 8.56 -21.74 -12.33
CA GLU A 28 8.20 -21.54 -13.73
C GLU A 28 6.74 -21.05 -13.80
N GLY A 29 6.49 -20.06 -14.64
CA GLY A 29 5.14 -19.65 -15.02
C GLY A 29 4.73 -20.30 -16.34
N ARG A 30 3.73 -21.17 -16.31
CA ARG A 30 3.27 -21.88 -17.50
C ARG A 30 1.75 -22.02 -17.50
N GLU A 31 1.11 -21.73 -18.62
CA GLU A 31 -0.34 -21.94 -18.84
C GLU A 31 -1.23 -21.30 -17.75
N GLY A 32 -0.86 -20.09 -17.29
CA GLY A 32 -1.62 -19.38 -16.25
C GLY A 32 -1.40 -19.91 -14.83
N LYS A 33 -0.44 -20.84 -14.63
CA LYS A 33 -0.06 -21.38 -13.34
C LYS A 33 1.39 -21.07 -13.01
N VAL A 34 1.70 -21.04 -11.73
CA VAL A 34 3.07 -20.95 -11.21
C VAL A 34 3.38 -22.27 -10.53
N CYS A 35 4.42 -22.95 -11.03
CA CYS A 35 4.91 -24.20 -10.48
C CYS A 35 6.26 -23.96 -9.80
N TYR A 36 6.40 -24.42 -8.57
CA TYR A 36 7.64 -24.32 -7.80
C TYR A 36 8.33 -25.69 -7.75
N PHE A 37 9.65 -25.64 -7.78
CA PHE A 37 10.49 -26.82 -7.83
C PHE A 37 11.54 -26.77 -6.73
N ASN A 38 11.86 -27.93 -6.18
CA ASN A 38 13.09 -28.19 -5.43
C ASN A 38 13.95 -29.12 -6.27
N GLY A 39 15.01 -28.57 -6.89
CA GLY A 39 15.70 -29.26 -7.97
C GLY A 39 14.73 -29.59 -9.12
N HIS A 40 14.61 -30.87 -9.44
CA HIS A 40 13.67 -31.35 -10.48
C HIS A 40 12.27 -31.67 -9.95
N LEU A 41 12.03 -31.66 -8.65
CA LEU A 41 10.77 -32.06 -8.05
C LEU A 41 9.80 -30.89 -7.95
N PRO A 42 8.60 -30.96 -8.56
CA PRO A 42 7.55 -29.99 -8.33
C PRO A 42 7.04 -30.13 -6.90
N ILE A 43 7.04 -29.01 -6.15
CA ILE A 43 6.66 -29.00 -4.72
C ILE A 43 5.38 -28.23 -4.44
N PHE A 44 5.00 -27.29 -5.32
CA PHE A 44 3.79 -26.51 -5.17
C PHE A 44 3.35 -25.92 -6.51
N ILE A 45 2.03 -25.85 -6.73
CA ILE A 45 1.44 -25.25 -7.93
C ILE A 45 0.24 -24.41 -7.51
N HIS A 46 0.07 -23.23 -8.11
CA HIS A 46 -1.11 -22.39 -7.95
C HIS A 46 -1.40 -21.60 -9.23
N ASP A 47 -2.63 -21.09 -9.37
CA ASP A 47 -2.99 -20.19 -10.46
C ASP A 47 -2.28 -18.83 -10.30
N CYS A 48 -1.84 -18.22 -11.39
CA CYS A 48 -1.14 -16.93 -11.36
C CYS A 48 -1.94 -15.83 -10.63
N GLU A 49 -3.27 -15.91 -10.67
CA GLU A 49 -4.17 -14.96 -10.00
C GLU A 49 -4.41 -15.28 -8.51
N ASP A 50 -4.06 -16.48 -8.06
CA ASP A 50 -4.23 -16.85 -6.63
C ASP A 50 -3.14 -16.22 -5.76
N LEU A 51 -3.35 -14.96 -5.42
CA LEU A 51 -2.46 -14.23 -4.54
C LEU A 51 -2.44 -14.78 -3.11
N ALA A 52 -3.47 -15.51 -2.69
CA ALA A 52 -3.50 -16.10 -1.35
C ALA A 52 -2.53 -17.29 -1.27
N ALA A 53 -2.58 -18.19 -2.25
CA ALA A 53 -1.64 -19.29 -2.38
C ALA A 53 -0.19 -18.81 -2.55
N PHE A 54 0.06 -17.81 -3.40
CA PHE A 54 1.37 -17.18 -3.56
C PHE A 54 1.94 -16.66 -2.23
N ARG A 55 1.14 -15.88 -1.48
CA ARG A 55 1.55 -15.30 -0.19
C ARG A 55 1.82 -16.36 0.85
N LEU A 56 0.96 -17.38 0.89
CA LEU A 56 1.13 -18.53 1.77
C LEU A 56 2.44 -19.23 1.49
N PHE A 57 2.65 -19.67 0.25
CA PHE A 57 3.81 -20.48 -0.11
C PHE A 57 5.13 -19.70 0.03
N SER A 58 5.17 -18.44 -0.42
CA SER A 58 6.31 -17.55 -0.20
C SER A 58 6.67 -17.40 1.28
N SER A 59 5.65 -17.34 2.16
CA SER A 59 5.88 -17.29 3.61
C SER A 59 6.41 -18.62 4.16
N GLN A 60 5.92 -19.75 3.65
CA GLN A 60 6.40 -21.07 4.04
C GLN A 60 7.87 -21.27 3.68
N LEU A 61 8.29 -20.88 2.48
CA LEU A 61 9.69 -20.94 2.07
C LEU A 61 10.60 -20.18 3.05
N VAL A 62 10.17 -19.01 3.50
CA VAL A 62 10.94 -18.22 4.47
C VAL A 62 10.93 -18.85 5.86
N ILE A 63 9.78 -19.33 6.33
CA ILE A 63 9.63 -19.90 7.67
C ILE A 63 10.40 -21.22 7.80
N ASN A 64 10.40 -22.02 6.75
CA ASN A 64 11.10 -23.31 6.69
C ASN A 64 12.62 -23.15 6.44
N GLY A 65 13.09 -21.90 6.20
CA GLY A 65 14.51 -21.66 5.94
C GLY A 65 14.98 -22.00 4.51
N ASN A 66 14.05 -22.31 3.60
CA ASN A 66 14.36 -22.64 2.20
C ASN A 66 14.70 -21.40 1.36
N ALA A 67 14.28 -20.20 1.79
CA ALA A 67 14.61 -18.95 1.16
C ALA A 67 14.61 -17.79 2.15
N THR A 68 15.39 -16.76 1.88
CA THR A 68 15.36 -15.51 2.63
C THR A 68 14.28 -14.58 2.08
N GLN A 69 13.83 -13.62 2.90
CA GLN A 69 12.87 -12.60 2.45
C GLN A 69 13.41 -11.76 1.28
N SER A 70 14.72 -11.56 1.22
CA SER A 70 15.39 -10.80 0.15
C SER A 70 15.38 -11.58 -1.17
N GLU A 71 15.56 -12.90 -1.13
CA GLU A 71 15.50 -13.76 -2.30
C GLU A 71 14.10 -13.80 -2.88
N ILE A 72 13.06 -13.97 -2.04
CA ILE A 72 11.65 -13.87 -2.47
C ILE A 72 11.36 -12.49 -3.09
N SER A 73 11.81 -11.41 -2.44
CA SER A 73 11.63 -10.04 -2.95
C SER A 73 12.26 -9.87 -4.34
N ARG A 74 13.47 -10.39 -4.53
CA ARG A 74 14.22 -10.30 -5.81
C ARG A 74 13.58 -11.16 -6.88
N ALA A 75 13.27 -12.40 -6.59
CA ALA A 75 12.73 -13.35 -7.56
C ALA A 75 11.38 -12.94 -8.14
N PHE A 76 10.50 -12.37 -7.30
CA PHE A 76 9.14 -11.98 -7.71
C PHE A 76 8.94 -10.48 -7.90
N GLY A 77 9.95 -9.64 -7.74
CA GLY A 77 9.80 -8.18 -7.82
C GLY A 77 8.89 -7.58 -6.74
N VAL A 78 8.59 -8.31 -5.67
CA VAL A 78 7.72 -7.86 -4.58
C VAL A 78 8.53 -7.05 -3.57
N PRO A 79 8.09 -5.84 -3.16
CA PRO A 79 8.81 -5.06 -2.17
C PRO A 79 9.07 -5.84 -0.87
N LEU A 80 10.28 -5.76 -0.32
CA LEU A 80 10.71 -6.48 0.88
C LEU A 80 9.76 -6.26 2.08
N VAL A 81 9.24 -5.03 2.22
CA VAL A 81 8.25 -4.70 3.28
C VAL A 81 6.96 -5.50 3.14
N THR A 82 6.58 -5.84 1.90
CA THR A 82 5.40 -6.66 1.61
C THR A 82 5.66 -8.12 1.97
N VAL A 83 6.82 -8.66 1.62
CA VAL A 83 7.24 -10.02 2.01
C VAL A 83 7.27 -10.15 3.55
N LYS A 84 7.83 -9.13 4.26
CA LYS A 84 7.81 -9.09 5.74
C LYS A 84 6.38 -9.18 6.30
N ARG A 85 5.41 -8.53 5.65
CA ARG A 85 4.00 -8.60 6.07
C ARG A 85 3.41 -9.99 5.88
N TYR A 86 3.76 -10.68 4.80
CA TYR A 86 3.31 -12.07 4.57
C TYR A 86 3.84 -13.00 5.66
N VAL A 87 5.14 -12.93 5.94
CA VAL A 87 5.77 -13.73 6.99
C VAL A 87 5.17 -13.42 8.38
N LYS A 88 4.91 -12.13 8.67
CA LYS A 88 4.24 -11.72 9.90
C LYS A 88 2.83 -12.30 10.00
N LEU A 89 2.07 -12.29 8.91
CA LEU A 89 0.71 -12.84 8.84
C LEU A 89 0.74 -14.36 9.09
N TYR A 90 1.67 -15.08 8.46
CA TYR A 90 1.85 -16.51 8.67
C TYR A 90 2.15 -16.84 10.15
N ARG A 91 3.09 -16.11 10.76
CA ARG A 91 3.45 -16.31 12.18
C ARG A 91 2.29 -16.04 13.14
N ALA A 92 1.43 -15.10 12.80
CA ALA A 92 0.30 -14.70 13.66
C ALA A 92 -0.92 -15.63 13.56
N GLY A 93 -1.20 -16.19 12.38
CA GLY A 93 -2.44 -16.93 12.16
C GLY A 93 -2.28 -18.21 11.32
N GLY A 94 -1.06 -18.61 11.01
CA GLY A 94 -0.76 -19.78 10.20
C GLY A 94 -1.32 -19.70 8.77
N PRO A 95 -1.42 -20.83 8.06
CA PRO A 95 -1.91 -20.90 6.68
C PRO A 95 -3.32 -20.32 6.50
N ARG A 96 -4.20 -20.54 7.47
CA ARG A 96 -5.60 -20.09 7.40
C ARG A 96 -5.75 -18.57 7.29
N ALA A 97 -4.78 -17.80 7.79
CA ALA A 97 -4.82 -16.36 7.76
C ALA A 97 -4.83 -15.76 6.34
N PHE A 98 -4.34 -16.51 5.35
CA PHE A 98 -4.28 -16.06 3.95
C PHE A 98 -5.62 -16.22 3.22
N PHE A 99 -6.45 -17.16 3.67
CA PHE A 99 -7.75 -17.50 3.09
C PHE A 99 -8.91 -16.94 3.91
N ALA A 100 -8.62 -16.29 5.05
CA ALA A 100 -9.64 -15.62 5.83
C ALA A 100 -10.25 -14.48 4.99
N ALA A 101 -11.58 -14.36 5.02
CA ALA A 101 -12.27 -13.23 4.42
C ALA A 101 -11.63 -11.93 4.94
N PRO A 102 -11.39 -10.94 4.06
CA PRO A 102 -10.81 -9.68 4.50
C PRO A 102 -11.70 -9.13 5.61
N SER A 103 -11.10 -8.92 6.79
CA SER A 103 -11.79 -8.27 7.91
C SER A 103 -12.45 -7.03 7.34
N ARG A 104 -13.78 -6.94 7.46
CA ARG A 104 -14.55 -5.77 7.00
C ARG A 104 -13.80 -4.55 7.52
N ARG A 105 -13.28 -3.73 6.61
CA ARG A 105 -12.68 -2.46 6.98
C ARG A 105 -13.69 -1.81 7.90
N ARG A 106 -13.28 -1.47 9.13
CA ARG A 106 -14.12 -0.71 10.05
C ARG A 106 -14.81 0.36 9.22
N GLY A 107 -16.16 0.38 9.25
CA GLY A 107 -16.94 1.27 8.42
C GLY A 107 -16.36 2.67 8.45
N SER A 108 -16.42 3.39 7.37
CA SER A 108 -15.89 4.76 7.31
C SER A 108 -16.39 5.50 8.54
N LYS A 109 -15.49 6.05 9.35
CA LYS A 109 -15.88 6.90 10.49
C LYS A 109 -16.71 8.10 10.05
N LEU A 110 -16.69 8.41 8.77
CA LEU A 110 -17.40 9.51 8.14
C LEU A 110 -18.66 8.91 7.49
N THR A 111 -19.74 8.80 8.30
CA THR A 111 -21.07 8.40 7.82
C THR A 111 -21.71 9.53 7.01
N PRO A 112 -22.75 9.27 6.21
CA PRO A 112 -23.46 10.31 5.47
C PRO A 112 -23.96 11.44 6.38
N GLU A 113 -24.50 11.11 7.56
CA GLU A 113 -24.98 12.09 8.54
C GLU A 113 -23.84 13.00 9.03
N LEU A 114 -22.69 12.41 9.37
CA LEU A 114 -21.50 13.17 9.79
C LEU A 114 -20.91 14.02 8.66
N LEU A 115 -21.11 13.63 7.40
CA LEU A 115 -20.74 14.48 6.26
C LEU A 115 -21.61 15.73 6.18
N VAL A 116 -22.93 15.60 6.36
CA VAL A 116 -23.86 16.73 6.35
C VAL A 116 -23.55 17.68 7.51
N GLU A 117 -23.35 17.15 8.72
CA GLU A 117 -23.00 17.95 9.90
C GLU A 117 -21.65 18.65 9.72
N ALA A 118 -20.63 17.94 9.19
CA ALA A 118 -19.32 18.53 8.89
C ALA A 118 -19.41 19.64 7.85
N GLN A 119 -20.24 19.47 6.81
CA GLN A 119 -20.47 20.53 5.81
C GLN A 119 -21.12 21.74 6.43
N GLY A 120 -22.15 21.56 7.27
CA GLY A 120 -22.80 22.67 7.99
C GLY A 120 -21.81 23.51 8.81
N LEU A 121 -20.93 22.84 9.58
CA LEU A 121 -19.90 23.54 10.36
C LEU A 121 -18.90 24.32 9.48
N LEU A 122 -18.53 23.75 8.32
CA LEU A 122 -17.64 24.45 7.38
C LEU A 122 -18.34 25.63 6.70
N ASP A 123 -19.65 25.53 6.43
CA ASP A 123 -20.47 26.60 5.83
C ASP A 123 -20.74 27.73 6.83
N GLU A 124 -20.83 27.42 8.12
CA GLU A 124 -20.84 28.41 9.21
C GLU A 124 -19.51 29.18 9.33
N GLY A 125 -18.46 28.69 8.67
CA GLY A 125 -17.14 29.34 8.61
C GLY A 125 -16.14 28.82 9.62
N LEU A 126 -16.41 27.69 10.28
CA LEU A 126 -15.44 27.03 11.15
C LEU A 126 -14.24 26.54 10.30
N GLU A 127 -13.05 26.64 10.87
CA GLU A 127 -11.87 26.03 10.26
C GLU A 127 -11.91 24.51 10.43
N VAL A 128 -11.27 23.77 9.49
CA VAL A 128 -11.29 22.30 9.47
C VAL A 128 -10.83 21.66 10.79
N PRO A 129 -9.81 22.18 11.51
CA PRO A 129 -9.40 21.65 12.81
C PRO A 129 -10.50 21.76 13.88
N ASP A 130 -11.22 22.88 13.89
CA ASP A 130 -12.26 23.18 14.89
C ASP A 130 -13.51 22.35 14.61
N ALA A 131 -13.91 22.22 13.35
CA ALA A 131 -14.99 21.34 12.93
C ALA A 131 -14.65 19.87 13.28
N ALA A 132 -13.41 19.42 13.06
CA ALA A 132 -12.96 18.09 13.42
C ALA A 132 -13.04 17.83 14.93
N ARG A 133 -12.63 18.82 15.74
CA ARG A 133 -12.70 18.75 17.21
C ARG A 133 -14.15 18.64 17.69
N ARG A 134 -15.05 19.43 17.12
CA ARG A 134 -16.46 19.45 17.48
C ARG A 134 -17.16 18.12 17.16
N LEU A 135 -16.77 17.46 16.07
CA LEU A 135 -17.27 16.15 15.64
C LEU A 135 -16.55 14.96 16.30
N GLY A 136 -15.58 15.19 17.19
CA GLY A 136 -14.77 14.13 17.80
C GLY A 136 -13.94 13.33 16.81
N MET A 137 -13.54 13.96 15.68
CA MET A 137 -12.81 13.31 14.61
C MET A 137 -11.39 13.84 14.44
N LEU A 138 -10.56 13.03 13.78
CA LEU A 138 -9.23 13.48 13.39
C LEU A 138 -9.32 14.49 12.23
N THR A 139 -8.63 15.63 12.35
CA THR A 139 -8.54 16.66 11.31
C THR A 139 -8.17 16.10 9.93
N ASN A 140 -7.26 15.12 9.91
CA ASN A 140 -6.84 14.46 8.67
C ASN A 140 -7.99 13.71 7.97
N THR A 141 -9.02 13.27 8.70
CA THR A 141 -10.19 12.61 8.13
C THR A 141 -11.02 13.60 7.32
N LEU A 142 -11.25 14.81 7.84
CA LEU A 142 -11.95 15.87 7.13
C LEU A 142 -11.13 16.40 5.94
N HIS A 143 -9.82 16.56 6.08
CA HIS A 143 -8.96 16.94 4.95
C HIS A 143 -9.02 15.92 3.81
N LYS A 144 -9.05 14.62 4.11
CA LYS A 144 -9.21 13.57 3.09
C LYS A 144 -10.58 13.64 2.41
N ALA A 145 -11.65 13.97 3.16
CA ALA A 145 -12.99 14.12 2.61
C ALA A 145 -13.08 15.34 1.67
N ILE A 146 -12.42 16.44 2.02
CA ILE A 146 -12.33 17.64 1.17
C ILE A 146 -11.55 17.32 -0.11
N ARG A 147 -10.39 16.64 -0.01
CA ARG A 147 -9.61 16.24 -1.20
C ARG A 147 -10.37 15.27 -2.11
N ALA A 148 -11.24 14.44 -1.54
CA ALA A 148 -12.09 13.51 -2.28
C ALA A 148 -13.37 14.16 -2.83
N GLY A 149 -13.54 15.48 -2.70
CA GLY A 149 -14.71 16.23 -3.18
C GLY A 149 -16.02 15.94 -2.42
N ARG A 150 -15.94 15.24 -1.27
CA ARG A 150 -17.11 14.93 -0.43
C ARG A 150 -17.52 16.06 0.51
N LEU A 151 -16.61 16.99 0.77
CA LEU A 151 -16.82 18.22 1.55
C LEU A 151 -16.19 19.38 0.82
N HIS A 152 -16.77 20.58 0.98
CA HIS A 152 -16.28 21.80 0.39
C HIS A 152 -15.86 22.79 1.48
N LYS A 153 -14.73 23.44 1.29
CA LYS A 153 -14.28 24.50 2.17
C LYS A 153 -14.90 25.82 1.72
N ARG A 154 -15.52 26.59 2.63
CA ARG A 154 -16.04 27.92 2.29
C ARG A 154 -14.93 28.81 1.76
N VAL A 155 -15.10 29.34 0.57
CA VAL A 155 -14.20 30.34 0.00
C VAL A 155 -14.39 31.63 0.77
N LYS A 156 -13.44 32.04 1.60
CA LYS A 156 -13.44 33.37 2.23
C LYS A 156 -13.37 34.38 1.09
N LYS A 157 -14.48 35.10 0.76
CA LYS A 157 -14.39 36.30 -0.07
C LYS A 157 -13.45 37.25 0.65
N LYS A 158 -12.26 37.51 0.08
CA LYS A 158 -11.43 38.64 0.49
C LYS A 158 -12.26 39.90 0.26
N ILE A 159 -12.84 40.43 1.32
CA ILE A 159 -13.34 41.80 1.32
C ILE A 159 -12.08 42.65 1.12
N LYS A 160 -11.84 43.15 -0.10
CA LYS A 160 -10.90 44.22 -0.34
C LYS A 160 -11.41 45.38 0.52
N ALA A 161 -10.72 45.66 1.62
CA ALA A 161 -10.90 46.92 2.35
C ALA A 161 -10.64 48.02 1.32
N GLY A 162 -11.74 48.63 0.87
CA GLY A 162 -11.72 49.69 -0.09
C GLY A 162 -10.93 50.86 0.49
N GLY A 163 -9.89 51.28 -0.21
CA GLY A 163 -9.25 52.55 0.01
C GLY A 163 -10.26 53.68 -0.12
N GLY A 164 -10.62 54.27 1.00
CA GLY A 164 -11.54 55.38 1.07
C GLY A 164 -11.26 56.28 2.27
N LEU A 165 -10.01 56.68 2.50
CA LEU A 165 -9.70 57.72 3.49
C LEU A 165 -8.43 58.51 3.13
N ARG A 166 -8.20 58.79 1.86
CA ARG A 166 -7.09 59.66 1.44
C ARG A 166 -7.50 60.85 0.52
N ALA A 167 -8.79 61.17 0.43
CA ALA A 167 -9.26 62.26 -0.45
C ALA A 167 -9.88 63.46 0.29
N LEU A 168 -9.73 63.59 1.61
CA LEU A 168 -10.31 64.73 2.36
C LEU A 168 -9.27 65.67 3.00
N HIS A 169 -7.97 65.52 2.72
CA HIS A 169 -6.95 66.38 3.31
C HIS A 169 -6.22 67.28 2.28
N ALA A 170 -6.62 67.24 1.02
CA ALA A 170 -5.99 68.07 -0.05
C ALA A 170 -6.79 69.30 -0.51
N GLN A 171 -7.92 69.62 0.13
CA GLN A 171 -8.75 70.79 -0.27
C GLN A 171 -8.81 71.90 0.76
N ARG A 172 -7.87 72.00 1.70
CA ARG A 172 -7.86 73.09 2.70
C ARG A 172 -6.60 73.99 2.71
N VAL A 173 -5.78 73.94 1.69
CA VAL A 173 -4.59 74.83 1.58
C VAL A 173 -4.56 75.51 0.22
N SER A 174 -5.67 76.13 -0.22
CA SER A 174 -5.63 77.09 -1.34
C SER A 174 -6.77 78.10 -1.22
N ALA A 175 -6.78 78.83 -0.10
CA ALA A 175 -7.54 80.09 0.04
C ALA A 175 -7.02 80.82 1.30
N ALA A 176 -5.88 81.51 1.15
CA ALA A 176 -5.48 82.69 1.87
C ALA A 176 -4.26 83.28 1.16
#